data_5cfb4e94dd4c3015e178163f8dfcb9af
#
_entry.id   5cfb4e94dd4c3015e178163f8dfcb9af
#
_cell.length_a   1.000
_cell.length_b   1.000
_cell.length_c   1.000
_cell.angle_alpha   90.00
_cell.angle_beta   90.00
_cell.angle_gamma   90.00
#
_symmetry.space_group_name_H-M   'P 1'
#
loop_
_entity.id
_entity.type
_entity.pdbx_description
1 polymer ?
#
loop_
_entity_poly.entity_id
_entity_poly.type
_entity_poly.pdbx_seq_one_letter_code
_entity_poly.pdbx_strand_id
1 'polypeptide(L)'
;MGCCGTINTGSYVIDPTNDTNNDKNSSTSNIEDEKYIYISKAGKGYSGKSIKVISDKTNIYYIIKIIEEKKKFKNAILEAQLLEICKHPNIVNIKQIYKERDDDNISVNIVTEYANDGDLFKKLEENKCIDEETLLFWLMQICFGLSYLHKKKILHRDIKPQNIFLNKNGLIKIGDLGFSKLIMNENEWKKKQTFLGTEKYMSPEMKNKREYNSKTDIYSLGKTFQDFMKDETKYSDNFKNLIKSLVEKKPSKRPSADEILNNPLIKDKKQRFLEVHNFKNSLAYKIFEKIKDKKLEDEDSFFKLVKDERKKFIKEENEDKESEIENEKKIEKDLDILKYMIIVL
;
A
#
# COMPACT_ATOMS: atom_id res chain seq x y z
N MET A 1 -10.38 22.37 27.36
CA MET A 1 -11.25 22.66 26.22
C MET A 1 -10.33 22.70 25.00
N GLY A 2 -10.26 21.62 24.23
CA GLY A 2 -9.40 21.49 23.06
C GLY A 2 -10.21 21.92 21.83
N CYS A 3 -9.68 22.88 21.08
CA CYS A 3 -10.28 23.35 19.84
C CYS A 3 -10.33 22.22 18.82
N CYS A 4 -11.53 21.73 18.50
CA CYS A 4 -11.78 20.94 17.30
C CYS A 4 -11.65 21.90 16.10
N GLY A 5 -10.45 21.99 15.52
CA GLY A 5 -10.23 22.72 14.28
C GLY A 5 -10.71 21.89 13.09
N THR A 6 -11.68 22.39 12.35
CA THR A 6 -12.09 21.84 11.05
C THR A 6 -11.08 22.30 10.00
N ILE A 7 -10.48 21.36 9.27
CA ILE A 7 -9.60 21.68 8.14
C ILE A 7 -10.50 21.88 6.92
N ASN A 8 -10.62 23.12 6.45
CA ASN A 8 -11.36 23.44 5.23
C ASN A 8 -10.46 23.16 4.03
N THR A 9 -10.80 22.20 3.19
CA THR A 9 -10.10 21.93 1.94
C THR A 9 -10.71 22.78 0.82
N GLY A 10 -10.18 23.98 0.61
CA GLY A 10 -10.40 24.67 -0.67
C GLY A 10 -9.71 23.85 -1.77
N SER A 11 -10.49 23.09 -2.53
CA SER A 11 -9.98 22.10 -3.47
C SER A 11 -9.42 22.75 -4.73
N TYR A 12 -8.11 22.70 -4.89
CA TYR A 12 -7.47 22.75 -6.21
C TYR A 12 -6.97 21.35 -6.54
N VAL A 13 -7.66 20.67 -7.46
CA VAL A 13 -7.14 19.44 -8.07
C VAL A 13 -5.89 19.83 -8.87
N ILE A 14 -4.74 19.26 -8.53
CA ILE A 14 -3.52 19.47 -9.30
C ILE A 14 -3.64 18.61 -10.56
N ASP A 15 -3.89 19.25 -11.71
CA ASP A 15 -3.67 18.62 -13.02
C ASP A 15 -2.15 18.54 -13.24
N PRO A 16 -1.56 17.34 -13.31
CA PRO A 16 -0.12 17.17 -13.44
C PRO A 16 0.43 17.62 -14.81
N THR A 17 -0.41 17.99 -15.77
CA THR A 17 -0.01 18.32 -17.15
C THR A 17 0.10 19.82 -17.43
N ASN A 18 -0.32 20.69 -16.49
CA ASN A 18 -0.35 22.13 -16.73
C ASN A 18 0.60 22.91 -15.81
N ASP A 19 1.85 23.01 -16.23
CA ASP A 19 2.88 23.89 -15.63
C ASP A 19 3.02 25.17 -16.48
N THR A 20 1.95 25.95 -16.61
CA THR A 20 2.02 27.31 -17.18
C THR A 20 1.17 28.29 -16.38
N ASN A 21 1.84 29.35 -15.90
CA ASN A 21 1.25 30.53 -15.28
C ASN A 21 0.15 31.14 -16.17
N ASN A 22 -1.10 30.79 -15.93
CA ASN A 22 -2.25 31.61 -16.34
C ASN A 22 -3.45 31.25 -15.47
N ASP A 23 -3.50 31.87 -14.30
CA ASP A 23 -4.71 31.95 -13.47
C ASP A 23 -5.71 32.88 -14.10
N LYS A 24 -6.62 32.39 -14.93
CA LYS A 24 -8.00 32.91 -15.09
C LYS A 24 -8.77 31.91 -15.99
N ASN A 25 -9.87 31.39 -15.45
CA ASN A 25 -10.85 30.51 -16.08
C ASN A 25 -10.50 29.02 -16.15
N SER A 26 -10.58 28.32 -15.01
CA SER A 26 -10.88 26.89 -15.00
C SER A 26 -12.29 26.69 -14.45
N SER A 27 -13.12 26.07 -15.27
CA SER A 27 -14.47 25.62 -14.96
C SER A 27 -14.46 24.79 -13.66
N THR A 28 -15.09 25.32 -12.62
CA THR A 28 -15.38 24.63 -11.36
C THR A 28 -16.33 23.48 -11.64
N SER A 29 -15.79 22.26 -11.72
CA SER A 29 -16.62 21.07 -11.46
C SER A 29 -16.98 21.11 -9.98
N ASN A 30 -18.28 21.13 -9.66
CA ASN A 30 -18.84 21.03 -8.31
C ASN A 30 -18.48 19.67 -7.69
N ILE A 31 -17.23 19.51 -7.23
CA ILE A 31 -16.87 18.47 -6.27
C ILE A 31 -17.25 19.10 -4.92
N GLU A 32 -18.31 18.60 -4.30
CA GLU A 32 -18.66 18.98 -2.93
C GLU A 32 -17.43 18.76 -2.05
N ASP A 33 -16.93 19.82 -1.41
CA ASP A 33 -15.72 19.81 -0.58
C ASP A 33 -15.88 18.82 0.59
N GLU A 34 -15.13 17.71 0.56
CA GLU A 34 -15.07 16.78 1.69
C GLU A 34 -14.20 17.41 2.78
N LYS A 35 -14.75 17.58 3.98
CA LYS A 35 -14.04 18.15 5.13
C LYS A 35 -13.43 17.05 5.98
N TYR A 36 -12.24 17.31 6.47
CA TYR A 36 -11.53 16.40 7.36
C TYR A 36 -11.43 16.99 8.76
N ILE A 37 -11.87 16.21 9.75
CA ILE A 37 -11.80 16.58 11.17
C ILE A 37 -10.53 15.95 11.74
N TYR A 38 -9.68 16.76 12.35
CA TYR A 38 -8.44 16.32 13.00
C TYR A 38 -8.75 15.40 14.21
N ILE A 39 -8.05 14.28 14.29
CA ILE A 39 -8.15 13.33 15.40
C ILE A 39 -6.87 13.32 16.23
N SER A 40 -5.71 13.07 15.59
CA SER A 40 -4.44 12.96 16.30
C SER A 40 -3.24 13.11 15.37
N LYS A 41 -2.06 13.35 15.94
CA LYS A 41 -0.80 13.17 15.20
C LYS A 41 -0.63 11.69 14.85
N ALA A 42 -0.19 11.40 13.64
CA ALA A 42 0.12 10.03 13.19
C ALA A 42 1.63 9.78 13.09
N GLY A 43 2.43 10.82 12.79
CA GLY A 43 3.88 10.71 12.72
C GLY A 43 4.54 11.96 12.16
N LYS A 44 5.87 11.98 12.23
CA LYS A 44 6.72 12.97 11.55
C LYS A 44 7.87 12.24 10.91
N GLY A 45 7.99 12.32 9.60
CA GLY A 45 9.02 11.66 8.80
C GLY A 45 9.87 12.66 8.01
N TYR A 46 10.78 12.14 7.20
CA TYR A 46 11.62 12.94 6.32
C TYR A 46 10.82 13.78 5.34
N SER A 47 9.74 13.24 4.79
CA SER A 47 8.92 13.87 3.76
C SER A 47 7.90 14.88 4.30
N GLY A 48 7.60 14.88 5.60
CA GLY A 48 6.60 15.78 6.19
C GLY A 48 6.02 15.27 7.50
N LYS A 49 4.96 15.92 7.96
CA LYS A 49 4.18 15.49 9.12
C LYS A 49 2.92 14.75 8.66
N SER A 50 2.49 13.76 9.42
CA SER A 50 1.26 13.01 9.15
C SER A 50 0.28 13.17 10.30
N ILE A 51 -1.01 13.37 9.97
CA ILE A 51 -2.10 13.46 10.91
C ILE A 51 -3.18 12.43 10.56
N LYS A 52 -3.83 11.92 11.59
CA LYS A 52 -5.04 11.09 11.45
C LYS A 52 -6.24 12.01 11.46
N VAL A 53 -7.13 11.81 10.52
CA VAL A 53 -8.37 12.57 10.35
C VAL A 53 -9.55 11.63 10.14
N ILE A 54 -10.77 12.17 10.28
CA ILE A 54 -12.01 11.50 9.90
C ILE A 54 -12.74 12.38 8.90
N SER A 55 -13.29 11.78 7.84
CA SER A 55 -14.15 12.48 6.88
C SER A 55 -15.51 12.78 7.51
N ASP A 56 -16.00 14.01 7.37
CA ASP A 56 -17.32 14.44 7.82
C ASP A 56 -18.46 13.80 7.03
N LYS A 57 -18.22 13.45 5.75
CA LYS A 57 -19.22 12.85 4.87
C LYS A 57 -19.37 11.35 5.06
N THR A 58 -18.21 10.64 5.16
CA THR A 58 -18.18 9.17 5.13
C THR A 58 -17.96 8.54 6.49
N ASN A 59 -17.56 9.32 7.49
CA ASN A 59 -17.15 8.85 8.82
C ASN A 59 -16.00 7.82 8.78
N ILE A 60 -15.19 7.86 7.70
CA ILE A 60 -14.03 7.00 7.49
C ILE A 60 -12.76 7.72 7.93
N TYR A 61 -11.82 6.98 8.55
CA TYR A 61 -10.52 7.51 8.95
C TYR A 61 -9.55 7.50 7.79
N TYR A 62 -8.76 8.60 7.68
CA TYR A 62 -7.69 8.79 6.71
C TYR A 62 -6.41 9.27 7.37
N ILE A 63 -5.31 9.21 6.63
CA ILE A 63 -4.05 9.88 6.96
C ILE A 63 -3.84 11.02 5.98
N ILE A 64 -3.54 12.21 6.47
CA ILE A 64 -3.07 13.33 5.66
C ILE A 64 -1.58 13.51 5.92
N LYS A 65 -0.77 13.33 4.89
CA LYS A 65 0.66 13.65 4.87
C LYS A 65 0.83 15.07 4.38
N ILE A 66 1.33 15.96 5.25
CA ILE A 66 1.45 17.39 5.01
C ILE A 66 2.91 17.73 4.72
N ILE A 67 3.19 18.26 3.55
CA ILE A 67 4.52 18.62 3.07
C ILE A 67 4.58 20.15 2.92
N GLU A 68 5.32 20.83 3.80
CA GLU A 68 5.45 22.29 3.86
C GLU A 68 6.70 22.81 3.13
N GLU A 69 7.73 21.97 2.95
CA GLU A 69 8.99 22.36 2.32
C GLU A 69 8.86 22.35 0.78
N LYS A 70 8.88 23.55 0.14
CA LYS A 70 8.75 23.71 -1.33
C LYS A 70 9.70 22.81 -2.13
N LYS A 71 10.93 22.61 -1.66
CA LYS A 71 11.92 21.70 -2.31
C LYS A 71 11.47 20.22 -2.35
N LYS A 72 10.51 19.83 -1.52
CA LYS A 72 9.97 18.46 -1.46
C LYS A 72 8.67 18.29 -2.27
N PHE A 73 8.07 19.36 -2.77
CA PHE A 73 6.77 19.30 -3.48
C PHE A 73 6.83 18.40 -4.71
N LYS A 74 7.92 18.48 -5.50
CA LYS A 74 8.09 17.61 -6.66
C LYS A 74 8.06 16.13 -6.28
N ASN A 75 8.70 15.76 -5.18
CA ASN A 75 8.69 14.38 -4.69
C ASN A 75 7.30 13.99 -4.17
N ALA A 76 6.59 14.90 -3.49
CA ALA A 76 5.24 14.67 -3.01
C ALA A 76 4.25 14.43 -4.17
N ILE A 77 4.35 15.23 -5.23
CA ILE A 77 3.54 15.05 -6.44
C ILE A 77 3.86 13.70 -7.11
N LEU A 78 5.13 13.34 -7.25
CA LEU A 78 5.54 12.05 -7.79
C LEU A 78 5.02 10.88 -6.93
N GLU A 79 5.11 10.99 -5.60
CA GLU A 79 4.55 9.99 -4.68
C GLU A 79 3.05 9.81 -4.91
N ALA A 80 2.29 10.90 -5.00
CA ALA A 80 0.86 10.84 -5.24
C ALA A 80 0.53 10.22 -6.61
N GLN A 81 1.27 10.57 -7.67
CA GLN A 81 1.11 9.98 -9.00
C GLN A 81 1.40 8.48 -8.98
N LEU A 82 2.45 8.04 -8.28
CA LEU A 82 2.76 6.62 -8.13
C LEU A 82 1.67 5.88 -7.36
N LEU A 83 1.15 6.45 -6.28
CA LEU A 83 0.03 5.88 -5.53
C LEU A 83 -1.25 5.79 -6.37
N GLU A 84 -1.50 6.79 -7.23
CA GLU A 84 -2.68 6.79 -8.11
C GLU A 84 -2.65 5.66 -9.13
N ILE A 85 -1.48 5.36 -9.73
CA ILE A 85 -1.32 4.27 -10.69
C ILE A 85 -1.12 2.90 -10.04
N CYS A 86 -0.84 2.85 -8.73
CA CYS A 86 -0.57 1.62 -7.99
C CYS A 86 -1.82 1.17 -7.21
N LYS A 87 -2.84 0.69 -7.92
CA LYS A 87 -4.04 0.12 -7.29
C LYS A 87 -3.80 -1.36 -6.98
N HIS A 88 -3.45 -1.66 -5.73
CA HIS A 88 -3.17 -3.02 -5.26
C HIS A 88 -3.56 -3.18 -3.79
N PRO A 89 -4.18 -4.30 -3.36
CA PRO A 89 -4.63 -4.48 -1.97
C PRO A 89 -3.50 -4.38 -0.93
N ASN A 90 -2.26 -4.72 -1.29
CA ASN A 90 -1.11 -4.61 -0.40
C ASN A 90 -0.28 -3.32 -0.62
N ILE A 91 -0.84 -2.31 -1.25
CA ILE A 91 -0.27 -0.97 -1.36
C ILE A 91 -1.27 0.02 -0.79
N VAL A 92 -0.80 1.02 -0.05
CA VAL A 92 -1.65 2.08 0.49
C VAL A 92 -2.36 2.83 -0.64
N ASN A 93 -3.69 2.94 -0.56
CA ASN A 93 -4.47 3.66 -1.55
C ASN A 93 -4.47 5.16 -1.26
N ILE A 94 -4.27 5.96 -2.32
CA ILE A 94 -4.50 7.40 -2.26
C ILE A 94 -5.98 7.71 -2.44
N LYS A 95 -6.49 8.64 -1.64
CA LYS A 95 -7.84 9.20 -1.77
C LYS A 95 -7.81 10.45 -2.64
N GLN A 96 -6.89 11.39 -2.32
CA GLN A 96 -6.72 12.65 -3.07
C GLN A 96 -5.39 13.33 -2.74
N ILE A 97 -5.01 14.30 -3.57
CA ILE A 97 -3.92 15.24 -3.33
C ILE A 97 -4.46 16.66 -3.51
N TYR A 98 -4.08 17.58 -2.62
CA TYR A 98 -4.44 18.99 -2.76
C TYR A 98 -3.34 19.91 -2.23
N LYS A 99 -3.34 21.16 -2.71
CA LYS A 99 -2.53 22.23 -2.15
C LYS A 99 -3.38 23.06 -1.18
N GLU A 100 -2.78 23.42 -0.08
CA GLU A 100 -3.37 24.35 0.89
C GLU A 100 -2.47 25.57 1.01
N ARG A 101 -3.10 26.73 1.09
CA ARG A 101 -2.40 28.00 1.31
C ARG A 101 -2.96 28.63 2.58
N ASP A 102 -2.07 28.91 3.53
CA ASP A 102 -2.35 29.60 4.76
C ASP A 102 -1.39 30.80 4.85
N ASP A 103 -1.93 32.01 4.61
CA ASP A 103 -1.17 33.25 4.44
C ASP A 103 0.01 33.06 3.45
N ASP A 104 1.25 33.13 3.92
CA ASP A 104 2.47 32.98 3.12
C ASP A 104 2.95 31.52 2.99
N ASN A 105 2.29 30.58 3.68
CA ASN A 105 2.69 29.18 3.68
C ASN A 105 1.87 28.39 2.65
N ILE A 106 2.57 27.56 1.89
CA ILE A 106 1.95 26.61 0.97
C ILE A 106 2.34 25.20 1.42
N SER A 107 1.36 24.31 1.50
CA SER A 107 1.59 22.88 1.71
C SER A 107 1.02 22.05 0.58
N VAL A 108 1.62 20.88 0.36
CA VAL A 108 1.07 19.80 -0.45
C VAL A 108 0.61 18.69 0.49
N ASN A 109 -0.66 18.30 0.37
CA ASN A 109 -1.32 17.38 1.26
C ASN A 109 -1.72 16.13 0.48
N ILE A 110 -1.28 14.95 0.94
CA ILE A 110 -1.62 13.64 0.35
C ILE A 110 -2.51 12.91 1.34
N VAL A 111 -3.75 12.64 0.92
CA VAL A 111 -4.73 11.90 1.72
C VAL A 111 -4.71 10.43 1.30
N THR A 112 -4.48 9.55 2.27
CA THR A 112 -4.44 8.10 2.05
C THR A 112 -5.33 7.36 3.03
N GLU A 113 -5.67 6.12 2.70
CA GLU A 113 -6.35 5.24 3.63
C GLU A 113 -5.59 5.09 4.95
N TYR A 114 -6.33 4.84 6.03
CA TYR A 114 -5.78 4.62 7.36
C TYR A 114 -5.71 3.12 7.69
N ALA A 115 -4.50 2.60 7.90
CA ALA A 115 -4.30 1.26 8.44
C ALA A 115 -4.46 1.28 9.97
N ASN A 116 -5.44 0.55 10.50
CA ASN A 116 -5.97 0.75 11.85
C ASN A 116 -5.30 -0.12 12.95
N ASP A 117 -4.21 -0.82 12.62
CA ASP A 117 -3.39 -1.60 13.57
C ASP A 117 -1.91 -1.15 13.61
N GLY A 118 -1.62 0.04 13.05
CA GLY A 118 -0.29 0.63 13.05
C GLY A 118 0.62 0.07 11.97
N ASP A 119 1.92 0.08 12.23
CA ASP A 119 2.97 -0.41 11.34
C ASP A 119 3.77 -1.58 11.99
N LEU A 120 4.61 -2.23 11.20
CA LEU A 120 5.42 -3.33 11.69
C LEU A 120 6.49 -2.88 12.71
N PHE A 121 6.86 -1.59 12.72
CA PHE A 121 7.79 -1.07 13.74
C PHE A 121 7.14 -1.09 15.13
N LYS A 122 5.87 -0.69 15.22
CA LYS A 122 5.10 -0.80 16.47
C LYS A 122 5.03 -2.25 16.95
N LYS A 123 4.86 -3.22 16.03
CA LYS A 123 4.88 -4.65 16.39
C LYS A 123 6.24 -5.10 16.95
N LEU A 124 7.35 -4.54 16.44
CA LEU A 124 8.70 -4.78 16.99
C LEU A 124 8.88 -4.17 18.37
N GLU A 125 8.32 -2.95 18.60
CA GLU A 125 8.39 -2.28 19.91
C GLU A 125 7.57 -2.99 21.00
N GLU A 126 6.47 -3.66 20.64
CA GLU A 126 5.69 -4.49 21.55
C GLU A 126 6.50 -5.67 22.12
N ASN A 127 7.69 -5.93 21.60
CA ASN A 127 8.65 -6.95 22.03
C ASN A 127 8.06 -8.37 22.16
N LYS A 128 6.95 -8.62 21.49
CA LYS A 128 6.32 -9.94 21.43
C LYS A 128 7.02 -10.77 20.37
N CYS A 129 7.28 -12.03 20.70
CA CYS A 129 7.70 -12.98 19.69
C CYS A 129 6.53 -13.22 18.73
N ILE A 130 6.76 -12.93 17.45
CA ILE A 130 5.81 -13.21 16.38
C ILE A 130 6.11 -14.64 15.88
N ASP A 131 5.09 -15.48 15.78
CA ASP A 131 5.25 -16.84 15.28
C ASP A 131 5.60 -16.88 13.79
N GLU A 132 6.21 -17.98 13.37
CA GLU A 132 6.66 -18.17 11.99
C GLU A 132 5.50 -18.11 11.00
N GLU A 133 4.33 -18.61 11.36
CA GLU A 133 3.16 -18.61 10.48
C GLU A 133 2.70 -17.18 10.16
N THR A 134 2.63 -16.33 11.18
CA THR A 134 2.33 -14.91 11.03
C THR A 134 3.39 -14.19 10.18
N LEU A 135 4.69 -14.47 10.41
CA LEU A 135 5.76 -13.87 9.61
C LEU A 135 5.70 -14.33 8.15
N LEU A 136 5.45 -15.60 7.88
CA LEU A 136 5.26 -16.10 6.51
C LEU A 136 4.06 -15.45 5.83
N PHE A 137 2.99 -15.23 6.58
CA PHE A 137 1.79 -14.57 6.08
C PHE A 137 2.05 -13.10 5.73
N TRP A 138 2.80 -12.36 6.56
CA TRP A 138 3.22 -11.00 6.24
C TRP A 138 4.19 -10.96 5.05
N LEU A 139 5.17 -11.86 5.02
CA LEU A 139 6.14 -11.98 3.92
C LEU A 139 5.42 -12.18 2.58
N MET A 140 4.45 -13.09 2.53
CA MET A 140 3.63 -13.36 1.35
C MET A 140 2.95 -12.09 0.86
N GLN A 141 2.25 -11.37 1.72
CA GLN A 141 1.49 -10.16 1.37
C GLN A 141 2.41 -9.03 0.89
N ILE A 142 3.56 -8.83 1.56
CA ILE A 142 4.55 -7.83 1.12
C ILE A 142 5.10 -8.21 -0.25
N CYS A 143 5.38 -9.50 -0.49
CA CYS A 143 5.84 -9.97 -1.79
C CYS A 143 4.81 -9.78 -2.90
N PHE A 144 3.49 -9.86 -2.64
CA PHE A 144 2.47 -9.50 -3.61
C PHE A 144 2.56 -8.03 -4.01
N GLY A 145 2.64 -7.12 -3.03
CA GLY A 145 2.80 -5.70 -3.28
C GLY A 145 4.09 -5.38 -4.04
N LEU A 146 5.23 -5.98 -3.63
CA LEU A 146 6.51 -5.78 -4.31
C LEU A 146 6.53 -6.36 -5.73
N SER A 147 5.97 -7.56 -5.95
CA SER A 147 5.84 -8.14 -7.30
C SER A 147 5.07 -7.20 -8.23
N TYR A 148 3.95 -6.65 -7.75
CA TYR A 148 3.16 -5.69 -8.50
C TYR A 148 3.95 -4.42 -8.85
N LEU A 149 4.66 -3.80 -7.88
CA LEU A 149 5.51 -2.63 -8.12
C LEU A 149 6.62 -2.95 -9.14
N HIS A 150 7.30 -4.07 -8.95
CA HIS A 150 8.42 -4.47 -9.81
C HIS A 150 8.00 -4.77 -11.25
N LYS A 151 6.82 -5.38 -11.45
CA LYS A 151 6.23 -5.57 -12.80
C LYS A 151 5.91 -4.25 -13.48
N LYS A 152 5.51 -3.23 -12.71
CA LYS A 152 5.35 -1.84 -13.18
C LYS A 152 6.66 -1.06 -13.29
N LYS A 153 7.82 -1.72 -13.07
CA LYS A 153 9.15 -1.10 -13.07
C LYS A 153 9.32 0.00 -12.02
N ILE A 154 8.60 -0.11 -10.90
CA ILE A 154 8.68 0.79 -9.76
C ILE A 154 9.53 0.12 -8.68
N LEU A 155 10.59 0.83 -8.24
CA LEU A 155 11.38 0.47 -7.07
C LEU A 155 10.88 1.26 -5.87
N HIS A 156 10.66 0.59 -4.74
CA HIS A 156 10.24 1.25 -3.50
C HIS A 156 11.38 2.00 -2.83
N ARG A 157 12.55 1.38 -2.67
CA ARG A 157 13.81 1.92 -2.14
C ARG A 157 13.85 2.28 -0.65
N ASP A 158 12.75 2.12 0.08
CA ASP A 158 12.70 2.36 1.54
C ASP A 158 11.78 1.35 2.25
N ILE A 159 11.90 0.06 1.88
CA ILE A 159 11.22 -1.03 2.58
C ILE A 159 11.82 -1.16 3.97
N LYS A 160 10.99 -0.95 5.00
CA LYS A 160 11.34 -1.03 6.42
C LYS A 160 10.07 -1.20 7.26
N PRO A 161 10.16 -1.59 8.55
CA PRO A 161 8.99 -1.80 9.40
C PRO A 161 8.04 -0.61 9.49
N GLN A 162 8.56 0.64 9.48
CA GLN A 162 7.75 1.87 9.57
C GLN A 162 6.91 2.16 8.32
N ASN A 163 7.26 1.57 7.18
CA ASN A 163 6.58 1.78 5.90
C ASN A 163 5.67 0.60 5.53
N ILE A 164 5.51 -0.36 6.42
CA ILE A 164 4.65 -1.53 6.25
C ILE A 164 3.56 -1.47 7.31
N PHE A 165 2.35 -1.14 6.89
CA PHE A 165 1.20 -0.92 7.77
C PHE A 165 0.34 -2.18 7.90
N LEU A 166 -0.38 -2.27 9.02
CA LEU A 166 -1.26 -3.38 9.36
C LEU A 166 -2.70 -2.90 9.57
N ASN A 167 -3.64 -3.65 9.05
CA ASN A 167 -5.05 -3.53 9.43
C ASN A 167 -5.41 -4.59 10.49
N LYS A 168 -6.45 -4.33 11.30
CA LYS A 168 -6.92 -5.24 12.35
C LYS A 168 -7.30 -6.64 11.85
N ASN A 169 -7.60 -6.79 10.56
CA ASN A 169 -7.86 -8.08 9.92
C ASN A 169 -6.59 -8.76 9.38
N GLY A 170 -5.39 -8.31 9.78
CA GLY A 170 -4.10 -8.90 9.39
C GLY A 170 -3.64 -8.55 7.96
N LEU A 171 -4.32 -7.62 7.26
CA LEU A 171 -3.89 -7.19 5.94
C LEU A 171 -2.72 -6.22 6.01
N ILE A 172 -1.70 -6.50 5.20
CA ILE A 172 -0.51 -5.67 5.02
C ILE A 172 -0.74 -4.64 3.92
N LYS A 173 -0.25 -3.41 4.17
CA LYS A 173 -0.22 -2.31 3.22
C LYS A 173 1.18 -1.71 3.15
N ILE A 174 1.83 -1.77 2.00
CA ILE A 174 3.10 -1.06 1.76
C ILE A 174 2.76 0.40 1.47
N GLY A 175 3.39 1.32 2.21
CA GLY A 175 3.18 2.76 2.03
C GLY A 175 4.49 3.53 1.89
N ASP A 176 4.38 4.86 1.80
CA ASP A 176 5.47 5.81 1.62
C ASP A 176 6.30 5.57 0.34
N LEU A 177 5.68 5.86 -0.81
CA LEU A 177 6.37 5.84 -2.11
C LEU A 177 7.23 7.11 -2.36
N GLY A 178 7.47 7.95 -1.34
CA GLY A 178 8.22 9.21 -1.47
C GLY A 178 9.67 9.05 -1.90
N PHE A 179 10.26 7.88 -1.71
CA PHE A 179 11.59 7.52 -2.21
C PHE A 179 11.54 6.63 -3.46
N SER A 180 10.36 6.28 -3.95
CA SER A 180 10.21 5.35 -5.07
C SER A 180 10.75 5.93 -6.38
N LYS A 181 11.08 5.04 -7.31
CA LYS A 181 11.58 5.41 -8.63
C LYS A 181 10.91 4.57 -9.70
N LEU A 182 10.30 5.24 -10.67
CA LEU A 182 9.84 4.62 -11.91
C LEU A 182 11.03 4.52 -12.88
N ILE A 183 11.27 3.34 -13.41
CA ILE A 183 12.33 3.06 -14.39
C ILE A 183 11.71 3.02 -15.78
N MET A 184 11.91 4.09 -16.56
CA MET A 184 11.28 4.23 -17.88
C MET A 184 11.97 3.40 -18.98
N ASN A 185 13.29 3.15 -18.84
CA ASN A 185 14.06 2.39 -19.82
C ASN A 185 15.23 1.64 -19.16
N GLU A 186 15.81 0.67 -19.89
CA GLU A 186 16.91 -0.16 -19.38
C GLU A 186 18.18 0.63 -19.03
N ASN A 187 18.43 1.76 -19.68
CA ASN A 187 19.60 2.60 -19.38
C ASN A 187 19.49 3.33 -18.05
N GLU A 188 18.28 3.48 -17.50
CA GLU A 188 18.08 4.10 -16.18
C GLU A 188 18.51 3.20 -15.03
N TRP A 189 18.53 1.87 -15.22
CA TRP A 189 19.12 0.95 -14.25
C TRP A 189 20.62 1.17 -14.12
N LYS A 190 21.28 1.59 -15.19
CA LYS A 190 22.73 1.80 -15.28
C LYS A 190 23.20 3.17 -14.77
N LYS A 191 22.31 4.12 -14.53
CA LYS A 191 22.68 5.44 -14.00
C LYS A 191 23.03 5.34 -12.52
N LYS A 192 24.09 6.04 -12.08
CA LYS A 192 24.41 6.26 -10.66
C LYS A 192 23.16 6.78 -9.96
N GLN A 193 22.65 6.01 -9.01
CA GLN A 193 21.42 6.33 -8.32
C GLN A 193 21.72 7.05 -7.00
N THR A 194 20.78 7.89 -6.56
CA THR A 194 20.93 8.67 -5.34
C THR A 194 20.91 7.79 -4.10
N PHE A 195 21.72 8.16 -3.10
CA PHE A 195 21.66 7.58 -1.75
C PHE A 195 20.37 8.05 -1.08
N LEU A 196 19.37 7.19 -1.00
CA LEU A 196 18.05 7.46 -0.43
C LEU A 196 17.55 6.25 0.35
N GLY A 197 16.81 6.49 1.44
CA GLY A 197 16.25 5.46 2.30
C GLY A 197 16.95 5.37 3.66
N THR A 198 16.53 4.42 4.49
CA THR A 198 17.03 4.22 5.86
C THR A 198 18.25 3.30 5.83
N GLU A 199 19.41 3.79 6.23
CA GLU A 199 20.71 3.12 6.08
C GLU A 199 20.73 1.67 6.60
N LYS A 200 20.06 1.38 7.72
CA LYS A 200 19.98 0.04 8.32
C LYS A 200 19.46 -1.02 7.34
N TYR A 201 18.49 -0.64 6.50
CA TYR A 201 17.80 -1.55 5.58
C TYR A 201 18.36 -1.49 4.15
N MET A 202 19.25 -0.53 3.85
CA MET A 202 19.82 -0.37 2.52
C MET A 202 20.68 -1.56 2.13
N SER A 203 20.52 -2.00 0.89
CA SER A 203 21.35 -3.04 0.29
C SER A 203 22.81 -2.57 0.09
N PRO A 204 23.78 -3.50 0.04
CA PRO A 204 25.19 -3.16 -0.18
C PRO A 204 25.43 -2.35 -1.45
N GLU A 205 24.73 -2.66 -2.54
CA GLU A 205 24.85 -1.94 -3.81
C GLU A 205 24.32 -0.50 -3.70
N MET A 206 23.24 -0.26 -2.94
CA MET A 206 22.76 1.10 -2.67
C MET A 206 23.76 1.90 -1.83
N LYS A 207 24.28 1.31 -0.74
CA LYS A 207 25.30 1.95 0.12
C LYS A 207 26.54 2.34 -0.66
N ASN A 208 26.96 1.47 -1.59
CA ASN A 208 28.13 1.71 -2.42
C ASN A 208 27.86 2.55 -3.67
N LYS A 209 26.64 3.12 -3.81
CA LYS A 209 26.22 3.93 -4.96
C LYS A 209 26.46 3.23 -6.31
N ARG A 210 26.27 1.90 -6.34
CA ARG A 210 26.35 1.08 -7.55
C ARG A 210 25.00 1.05 -8.25
N GLU A 211 24.98 0.47 -9.42
CA GLU A 211 23.72 0.13 -10.10
C GLU A 211 22.90 -0.83 -9.24
N TYR A 212 21.59 -0.62 -9.15
CA TYR A 212 20.71 -1.49 -8.38
C TYR A 212 19.34 -1.65 -9.07
N ASN A 213 18.68 -2.74 -8.82
CA ASN A 213 17.39 -3.12 -9.39
C ASN A 213 16.40 -3.55 -8.29
N SER A 214 15.31 -4.22 -8.67
CA SER A 214 14.27 -4.69 -7.74
C SER A 214 14.78 -5.58 -6.60
N LYS A 215 15.94 -6.24 -6.76
CA LYS A 215 16.57 -7.06 -5.71
C LYS A 215 17.04 -6.23 -4.51
N THR A 216 17.08 -4.90 -4.64
CA THR A 216 17.37 -4.01 -3.50
C THR A 216 16.24 -3.98 -2.50
N ASP A 217 14.96 -3.95 -2.98
CA ASP A 217 13.78 -4.02 -2.11
C ASP A 217 13.71 -5.37 -1.38
N ILE A 218 14.12 -6.46 -2.06
CA ILE A 218 14.19 -7.79 -1.46
C ILE A 218 15.22 -7.84 -0.32
N TYR A 219 16.38 -7.20 -0.49
CA TYR A 219 17.36 -7.11 0.60
C TYR A 219 16.79 -6.35 1.81
N SER A 220 16.15 -5.21 1.57
CA SER A 220 15.51 -4.40 2.60
C SER A 220 14.40 -5.19 3.32
N LEU A 221 13.62 -5.98 2.58
CA LEU A 221 12.63 -6.90 3.12
C LEU A 221 13.29 -7.95 4.02
N GLY A 222 14.36 -8.61 3.57
CA GLY A 222 15.11 -9.58 4.38
C GLY A 222 15.64 -8.96 5.68
N LYS A 223 16.19 -7.73 5.62
CA LYS A 223 16.62 -6.98 6.81
C LYS A 223 15.47 -6.68 7.77
N THR A 224 14.29 -6.33 7.23
CA THR A 224 13.08 -6.10 8.01
C THR A 224 12.68 -7.37 8.79
N PHE A 225 12.72 -8.53 8.15
CA PHE A 225 12.38 -9.80 8.81
C PHE A 225 13.43 -10.26 9.81
N GLN A 226 14.71 -9.98 9.58
CA GLN A 226 15.76 -10.25 10.58
C GLN A 226 15.53 -9.50 11.90
N ASP A 227 14.91 -8.32 11.88
CA ASP A 227 14.57 -7.58 13.10
C ASP A 227 13.53 -8.31 13.96
N PHE A 228 12.63 -9.11 13.36
CA PHE A 228 11.69 -9.97 14.08
C PHE A 228 12.32 -11.26 14.60
N MET A 229 13.40 -11.74 13.97
CA MET A 229 14.03 -13.03 14.27
C MET A 229 15.17 -12.92 15.28
N LYS A 230 15.00 -12.11 16.33
CA LYS A 230 16.04 -11.93 17.39
C LYS A 230 16.40 -13.23 18.09
N ASP A 231 15.41 -14.10 18.28
CA ASP A 231 15.60 -15.44 18.83
C ASP A 231 15.37 -16.47 17.72
N GLU A 232 16.43 -16.82 17.00
CA GLU A 232 16.39 -17.73 15.87
C GLU A 232 15.97 -19.16 16.24
N THR A 233 16.01 -19.53 17.52
CA THR A 233 15.63 -20.89 17.98
C THR A 233 14.14 -21.17 17.80
N LYS A 234 13.33 -20.12 17.67
CA LYS A 234 11.87 -20.21 17.52
C LYS A 234 11.40 -20.43 16.08
N TYR A 235 12.32 -20.45 15.12
CA TYR A 235 11.99 -20.53 13.70
C TYR A 235 12.62 -21.77 13.06
N SER A 236 11.91 -22.34 12.09
CA SER A 236 12.41 -23.50 11.34
C SER A 236 13.65 -23.14 10.51
N ASP A 237 14.50 -24.15 10.25
CA ASP A 237 15.68 -23.95 9.40
C ASP A 237 15.30 -23.55 7.98
N ASN A 238 14.17 -24.02 7.47
CA ASN A 238 13.66 -23.65 6.15
C ASN A 238 13.31 -22.15 6.10
N PHE A 239 12.66 -21.61 7.13
CA PHE A 239 12.33 -20.20 7.21
C PHE A 239 13.60 -19.34 7.37
N LYS A 240 14.51 -19.73 8.27
CA LYS A 240 15.82 -19.06 8.44
C LYS A 240 16.60 -19.00 7.13
N ASN A 241 16.65 -20.10 6.38
CA ASN A 241 17.34 -20.18 5.09
C ASN A 241 16.65 -19.27 4.04
N LEU A 242 15.33 -19.23 4.02
CA LEU A 242 14.59 -18.30 3.15
C LEU A 242 14.99 -16.86 3.46
N ILE A 243 14.89 -16.40 4.72
CA ILE A 243 15.23 -15.01 5.09
C ILE A 243 16.71 -14.71 4.82
N LYS A 244 17.62 -15.65 5.07
CA LYS A 244 19.03 -15.52 4.74
C LYS A 244 19.27 -15.30 3.24
N SER A 245 18.51 -15.97 2.39
CA SER A 245 18.61 -15.80 0.92
C SER A 245 18.23 -14.40 0.45
N LEU A 246 17.34 -13.69 1.17
CA LEU A 246 16.92 -12.32 0.81
C LEU A 246 18.06 -11.31 1.03
N VAL A 247 18.93 -11.55 2.01
CA VAL A 247 20.03 -10.64 2.39
C VAL A 247 21.38 -11.05 1.78
N GLU A 248 21.40 -11.86 0.74
CA GLU A 248 22.59 -12.20 0.00
C GLU A 248 23.32 -10.94 -0.50
N LYS A 249 24.67 -10.92 -0.39
CA LYS A 249 25.47 -9.75 -0.79
C LYS A 249 25.35 -9.46 -2.29
N LYS A 250 25.33 -10.51 -3.13
CA LYS A 250 25.19 -10.39 -4.58
C LYS A 250 23.70 -10.32 -4.95
N PRO A 251 23.22 -9.24 -5.60
CA PRO A 251 21.80 -9.12 -5.98
C PRO A 251 21.27 -10.29 -6.82
N SER A 252 22.12 -10.86 -7.70
CA SER A 252 21.76 -12.00 -8.56
C SER A 252 21.47 -13.29 -7.79
N LYS A 253 21.94 -13.41 -6.54
CA LYS A 253 21.68 -14.56 -5.68
C LYS A 253 20.40 -14.43 -4.84
N ARG A 254 19.84 -13.21 -4.77
CA ARG A 254 18.57 -12.99 -4.06
C ARG A 254 17.40 -13.44 -4.93
N PRO A 255 16.38 -14.10 -4.36
CA PRO A 255 15.16 -14.36 -5.10
C PRO A 255 14.45 -13.06 -5.47
N SER A 256 13.62 -13.07 -6.51
CA SER A 256 12.62 -12.03 -6.78
C SER A 256 11.41 -12.20 -5.87
N ALA A 257 10.51 -11.20 -5.84
CA ALA A 257 9.25 -11.33 -5.12
C ALA A 257 8.42 -12.50 -5.65
N ASP A 258 8.38 -12.71 -6.96
CA ASP A 258 7.68 -13.84 -7.58
C ASP A 258 8.29 -15.21 -7.20
N GLU A 259 9.63 -15.29 -7.13
CA GLU A 259 10.33 -16.51 -6.70
C GLU A 259 10.06 -16.83 -5.21
N ILE A 260 9.98 -15.80 -4.34
CA ILE A 260 9.58 -15.97 -2.93
C ILE A 260 8.14 -16.49 -2.85
N LEU A 261 7.22 -15.92 -3.62
CA LEU A 261 5.82 -16.37 -3.66
C LEU A 261 5.65 -17.80 -4.15
N ASN A 262 6.59 -18.32 -4.93
CA ASN A 262 6.63 -19.71 -5.38
C ASN A 262 7.41 -20.66 -4.45
N ASN A 263 8.02 -20.14 -3.37
CA ASN A 263 8.67 -20.97 -2.37
C ASN A 263 7.66 -21.91 -1.71
N PRO A 264 7.97 -23.21 -1.50
CA PRO A 264 7.05 -24.18 -0.88
C PRO A 264 6.45 -23.68 0.45
N LEU A 265 7.25 -23.03 1.31
CA LEU A 265 6.77 -22.47 2.59
C LEU A 265 5.64 -21.44 2.42
N ILE A 266 5.62 -20.70 1.31
CA ILE A 266 4.65 -19.65 1.02
C ILE A 266 3.48 -20.22 0.21
N LYS A 267 3.75 -21.12 -0.75
CA LYS A 267 2.75 -21.66 -1.66
C LYS A 267 1.58 -22.33 -0.90
N ASP A 268 1.90 -23.13 0.12
CA ASP A 268 0.89 -23.80 0.94
C ASP A 268 0.08 -22.80 1.78
N LYS A 269 0.65 -21.64 2.14
CA LYS A 269 -0.04 -20.59 2.90
C LYS A 269 -1.04 -19.81 2.07
N LYS A 270 -0.85 -19.71 0.75
CA LYS A 270 -1.84 -19.09 -0.15
C LYS A 270 -3.20 -19.77 -0.03
N GLN A 271 -3.21 -21.10 -0.10
CA GLN A 271 -4.43 -21.89 -0.01
C GLN A 271 -5.12 -21.68 1.35
N ARG A 272 -4.35 -21.79 2.44
CA ARG A 272 -4.87 -21.56 3.81
C ARG A 272 -5.40 -20.14 4.03
N PHE A 273 -4.74 -19.11 3.46
CA PHE A 273 -5.22 -17.74 3.57
C PHE A 273 -6.65 -17.59 3.04
N LEU A 274 -6.92 -18.19 1.89
CA LEU A 274 -8.25 -18.18 1.28
C LEU A 274 -9.29 -18.94 2.12
N GLU A 275 -8.86 -19.98 2.83
CA GLU A 275 -9.74 -20.82 3.66
C GLU A 275 -10.05 -20.18 5.03
N VAL A 276 -9.02 -19.64 5.71
CA VAL A 276 -9.11 -19.15 7.11
C VAL A 276 -9.91 -17.84 7.21
N HIS A 277 -9.86 -17.00 6.20
CA HIS A 277 -10.58 -15.70 6.23
C HIS A 277 -12.06 -15.81 5.92
N ASN A 278 -12.60 -17.05 5.92
CA ASN A 278 -14.03 -17.34 5.73
C ASN A 278 -14.65 -16.66 4.51
N PHE A 279 -13.84 -16.50 3.44
CA PHE A 279 -14.29 -15.86 2.20
C PHE A 279 -15.37 -16.66 1.47
N LYS A 280 -15.61 -17.94 1.86
CA LYS A 280 -16.56 -18.83 1.19
C LYS A 280 -17.98 -18.25 1.08
N ASN A 281 -18.36 -17.39 2.03
CA ASN A 281 -19.66 -16.72 2.03
C ASN A 281 -19.60 -15.27 1.52
N SER A 282 -18.41 -14.76 1.15
CA SER A 282 -18.28 -13.41 0.63
C SER A 282 -18.67 -13.33 -0.84
N LEU A 283 -19.14 -12.17 -1.26
CA LEU A 283 -19.34 -11.86 -2.68
C LEU A 283 -18.07 -12.10 -3.49
N ALA A 284 -16.90 -11.73 -2.92
CA ALA A 284 -15.60 -11.94 -3.52
C ALA A 284 -15.33 -13.41 -3.85
N TYR A 285 -15.64 -14.34 -2.94
CA TYR A 285 -15.44 -15.77 -3.18
C TYR A 285 -16.41 -16.31 -4.23
N LYS A 286 -17.69 -15.91 -4.17
CA LYS A 286 -18.71 -16.31 -5.16
C LYS A 286 -18.30 -15.87 -6.58
N ILE A 287 -17.75 -14.66 -6.73
CA ILE A 287 -17.23 -14.15 -8.00
C ILE A 287 -15.99 -14.93 -8.41
N PHE A 288 -15.05 -15.15 -7.48
CA PHE A 288 -13.80 -15.87 -7.73
C PHE A 288 -14.05 -17.29 -8.24
N GLU A 289 -14.91 -18.08 -7.58
CA GLU A 289 -15.26 -19.44 -8.01
C GLU A 289 -15.81 -19.49 -9.44
N LYS A 290 -16.51 -18.41 -9.88
CA LYS A 290 -17.02 -18.31 -11.24
C LYS A 290 -15.98 -17.87 -12.27
N ILE A 291 -14.88 -17.25 -11.81
CA ILE A 291 -13.80 -16.75 -12.67
C ILE A 291 -12.70 -17.80 -12.86
N LYS A 292 -12.39 -18.59 -11.83
CA LYS A 292 -11.22 -19.50 -11.82
C LYS A 292 -11.19 -20.47 -13.00
N ASP A 293 -12.36 -20.89 -13.48
CA ASP A 293 -12.52 -21.84 -14.58
C ASP A 293 -12.85 -21.18 -15.93
N LYS A 294 -13.06 -19.84 -15.93
CA LYS A 294 -13.34 -19.07 -17.14
C LYS A 294 -12.10 -18.29 -17.56
N LYS A 295 -11.57 -18.56 -18.75
CA LYS A 295 -10.70 -17.60 -19.44
C LYS A 295 -11.56 -16.38 -19.76
N LEU A 296 -11.46 -15.34 -18.92
CA LEU A 296 -12.05 -14.04 -19.24
C LEU A 296 -11.19 -13.42 -20.33
N GLU A 297 -11.78 -13.25 -21.51
CA GLU A 297 -11.05 -12.82 -22.70
C GLU A 297 -10.77 -11.32 -22.70
N ASP A 298 -11.51 -10.54 -21.89
CA ASP A 298 -11.38 -9.09 -21.78
C ASP A 298 -11.85 -8.54 -20.42
N GLU A 299 -11.46 -7.29 -20.15
CA GLU A 299 -11.78 -6.53 -18.94
C GLU A 299 -13.30 -6.26 -18.80
N ASP A 300 -14.00 -6.05 -19.89
CA ASP A 300 -15.44 -5.75 -19.92
C ASP A 300 -16.29 -6.96 -19.47
N SER A 301 -15.91 -8.16 -19.89
CA SER A 301 -16.52 -9.43 -19.46
C SER A 301 -16.36 -9.65 -17.95
N PHE A 302 -15.22 -9.24 -17.39
CA PHE A 302 -14.97 -9.27 -15.95
C PHE A 302 -15.87 -8.27 -15.20
N PHE A 303 -15.90 -7.00 -15.61
CA PHE A 303 -16.73 -5.98 -14.97
C PHE A 303 -18.23 -6.31 -15.04
N LYS A 304 -18.68 -6.89 -16.15
CA LYS A 304 -20.06 -7.34 -16.30
C LYS A 304 -20.40 -8.44 -15.29
N LEU A 305 -19.51 -9.44 -15.14
CA LEU A 305 -19.70 -10.53 -14.18
C LEU A 305 -19.77 -10.00 -12.74
N VAL A 306 -18.83 -9.11 -12.37
CA VAL A 306 -18.81 -8.47 -11.04
C VAL A 306 -20.12 -7.70 -10.77
N LYS A 307 -20.59 -6.94 -11.74
CA LYS A 307 -21.84 -6.16 -11.64
C LYS A 307 -23.07 -7.06 -11.47
N ASP A 308 -23.12 -8.17 -12.19
CA ASP A 308 -24.25 -9.11 -12.14
C ASP A 308 -24.27 -9.88 -10.81
N GLU A 309 -23.12 -10.33 -10.31
CA GLU A 309 -23.03 -11.02 -9.01
C GLU A 309 -23.28 -10.06 -7.85
N ARG A 310 -22.84 -8.79 -7.94
CA ARG A 310 -23.18 -7.76 -6.95
C ARG A 310 -24.68 -7.56 -6.83
N LYS A 311 -25.42 -7.48 -7.96
CA LYS A 311 -26.88 -7.34 -7.95
C LYS A 311 -27.58 -8.53 -7.29
N LYS A 312 -27.08 -9.76 -7.54
CA LYS A 312 -27.63 -10.97 -6.92
C LYS A 312 -27.39 -10.98 -5.42
N PHE A 313 -26.16 -10.64 -5.00
CA PHE A 313 -25.79 -10.61 -3.59
C PHE A 313 -26.61 -9.59 -2.79
N ILE A 314 -26.80 -8.37 -3.33
CA ILE A 314 -27.65 -7.34 -2.72
C ILE A 314 -29.09 -7.85 -2.59
N LYS A 315 -29.62 -8.59 -3.60
CA LYS A 315 -30.97 -9.11 -3.56
C LYS A 315 -31.13 -10.24 -2.52
N GLU A 316 -30.13 -11.10 -2.38
CA GLU A 316 -30.09 -12.17 -1.38
C GLU A 316 -29.99 -11.65 0.06
N GLU A 317 -29.21 -10.56 0.29
CA GLU A 317 -29.03 -9.97 1.64
C GLU A 317 -30.12 -8.96 2.03
N ASN A 318 -30.85 -8.36 1.08
CA ASN A 318 -31.99 -7.47 1.39
C ASN A 318 -33.23 -8.20 1.91
N GLU A 319 -33.24 -9.53 1.96
CA GLU A 319 -34.23 -10.30 2.70
C GLU A 319 -34.00 -10.24 4.23
N ASP A 320 -32.78 -9.92 4.69
CA ASP A 320 -32.42 -9.68 6.09
C ASP A 320 -32.08 -8.18 6.29
N LYS A 321 -32.96 -7.45 6.93
CA LYS A 321 -33.03 -5.99 7.15
C LYS A 321 -31.79 -5.32 7.79
N GLU A 322 -30.64 -5.36 7.15
CA GLU A 322 -29.52 -4.46 7.48
C GLU A 322 -29.54 -3.19 6.61
N SER A 323 -29.09 -2.06 7.15
CA SER A 323 -29.17 -0.77 6.47
C SER A 323 -28.36 -0.76 5.16
N GLU A 324 -28.86 -0.10 4.12
CA GLU A 324 -28.24 0.04 2.80
C GLU A 324 -26.75 0.50 2.86
N ILE A 325 -26.42 1.33 3.85
CA ILE A 325 -25.05 1.85 4.10
C ILE A 325 -24.10 0.77 4.65
N GLU A 326 -24.57 -0.16 5.50
CA GLU A 326 -23.75 -1.27 6.02
C GLU A 326 -23.48 -2.29 4.91
N ASN A 327 -24.47 -2.54 4.05
CA ASN A 327 -24.32 -3.41 2.89
C ASN A 327 -23.35 -2.84 1.85
N GLU A 328 -23.33 -1.54 1.58
CA GLU A 328 -22.34 -0.91 0.69
C GLU A 328 -20.91 -1.03 1.23
N LYS A 329 -20.69 -0.79 2.53
CA LYS A 329 -19.38 -0.97 3.19
C LYS A 329 -18.88 -2.41 3.14
N LYS A 330 -19.79 -3.37 3.29
CA LYS A 330 -19.51 -4.82 3.22
C LYS A 330 -19.08 -5.21 1.79
N ILE A 331 -19.81 -4.69 0.80
CA ILE A 331 -19.54 -4.92 -0.64
C ILE A 331 -18.20 -4.31 -1.07
N GLU A 332 -17.87 -3.08 -0.63
CA GLU A 332 -16.54 -2.49 -0.91
C GLU A 332 -15.41 -3.33 -0.33
N LYS A 333 -15.57 -3.81 0.90
CA LYS A 333 -14.62 -4.71 1.55
C LYS A 333 -14.46 -6.02 0.77
N ASP A 334 -15.55 -6.59 0.29
CA ASP A 334 -15.56 -7.82 -0.50
C ASP A 334 -14.91 -7.63 -1.88
N LEU A 335 -15.07 -6.47 -2.51
CA LEU A 335 -14.41 -6.15 -3.78
C LEU A 335 -12.89 -5.99 -3.62
N ASP A 336 -12.41 -5.44 -2.51
CA ASP A 336 -10.97 -5.37 -2.22
C ASP A 336 -10.39 -6.78 -1.98
N ILE A 337 -11.14 -7.64 -1.33
CA ILE A 337 -10.82 -9.07 -1.17
C ILE A 337 -10.77 -9.78 -2.52
N LEU A 338 -11.73 -9.51 -3.41
CA LEU A 338 -11.76 -10.09 -4.75
C LEU A 338 -10.54 -9.68 -5.58
N LYS A 339 -10.16 -8.40 -5.56
CA LYS A 339 -8.92 -7.93 -6.20
C LYS A 339 -7.69 -8.68 -5.66
N TYR A 340 -7.67 -8.89 -4.34
CA TYR A 340 -6.61 -9.67 -3.70
C TYR A 340 -6.59 -11.13 -4.19
N MET A 341 -7.75 -11.79 -4.24
CA MET A 341 -7.86 -13.18 -4.71
C MET A 341 -7.42 -13.36 -6.16
N ILE A 342 -7.79 -12.44 -7.05
CA ILE A 342 -7.40 -12.45 -8.47
C ILE A 342 -5.89 -12.29 -8.65
N ILE A 343 -5.23 -11.55 -7.77
CA ILE A 343 -3.78 -11.33 -7.82
C ILE A 343 -3.01 -12.50 -7.23
N VAL A 344 -3.59 -13.18 -6.23
CA VAL A 344 -2.97 -14.30 -5.49
C VAL A 344 -3.04 -15.61 -6.24
N LEU A 345 -4.03 -15.79 -7.09
CA LEU A 345 -4.31 -16.99 -7.84
C LEU A 345 -3.88 -16.88 -9.29
#